data_a5bdf6f79727f6f477058ebdea7d908a
#
_entry.id   a5bdf6f79727f6f477058ebdea7d908a
#
_cell.length_a   1.000
_cell.length_b   1.000
_cell.length_c   1.000
_cell.angle_alpha   90.00
_cell.angle_beta   90.00
_cell.angle_gamma   90.00
#
_symmetry.space_group_name_H-M   'P 1'
#
loop_
_entity.id
_entity.type
_entity.pdbx_description
1 polymer ?
#
loop_
_entity_poly.entity_id
_entity_poly.type
_entity_poly.pdbx_seq_one_letter_code
_entity_poly.pdbx_strand_id
1 'polypeptide(L)'
;FKVENNFLYKELINKKQGLISIAFHNRSVDMLITWINCQTPTVSLYKKIKNKYLNSFVKNKRQRNKSLSVETSISGVRKIYKALKDNKVIAFAADQVPQRGMGEYIKFYNRDAYSTTLVQSLAKKTMAPVVYLYMKSNKNNFLSICIKACSNDIYDDSKHKLLINHDIEKMINERPIDYSWEYKRFKKSQAGILDPYKTV
;
A
#
# COMPACT_ATOMS: atom_id res chain seq x y z
N PHE A 1 -17.94 11.42 2.98
CA PHE A 1 -17.52 10.20 2.29
C PHE A 1 -18.22 8.99 2.89
N LYS A 2 -18.34 7.91 2.11
CA LYS A 2 -18.88 6.61 2.51
C LYS A 2 -17.73 5.63 2.75
N VAL A 3 -17.91 4.64 3.62
CA VAL A 3 -16.98 3.51 3.78
C VAL A 3 -17.68 2.24 3.35
N GLU A 4 -17.15 1.60 2.31
CA GLU A 4 -17.66 0.33 1.79
C GLU A 4 -16.92 -0.82 2.47
N ASN A 5 -17.66 -1.84 2.91
CA ASN A 5 -17.16 -3.01 3.66
C ASN A 5 -16.46 -2.66 5.00
N ASN A 6 -16.91 -1.62 5.69
CA ASN A 6 -16.35 -1.25 7.00
C ASN A 6 -16.43 -2.38 8.03
N PHE A 7 -17.47 -3.23 7.94
CA PHE A 7 -17.62 -4.40 8.79
C PHE A 7 -16.43 -5.35 8.69
N LEU A 8 -15.98 -5.66 7.46
CA LEU A 8 -14.80 -6.51 7.22
C LEU A 8 -13.56 -5.97 7.94
N TYR A 9 -13.32 -4.66 7.86
CA TYR A 9 -12.14 -4.06 8.49
C TYR A 9 -12.19 -4.17 10.00
N LYS A 10 -13.35 -3.88 10.60
CA LYS A 10 -13.56 -4.00 12.04
C LYS A 10 -13.44 -5.45 12.53
N GLU A 11 -13.99 -6.41 11.79
CA GLU A 11 -13.86 -7.83 12.09
C GLU A 11 -12.39 -8.25 12.15
N LEU A 12 -11.60 -7.89 11.12
CA LEU A 12 -10.18 -8.25 11.03
C LEU A 12 -9.33 -7.62 12.14
N ILE A 13 -9.63 -6.38 12.53
CA ILE A 13 -8.98 -5.74 13.68
C ILE A 13 -9.28 -6.49 14.98
N ASN A 14 -10.55 -6.88 15.16
CA ASN A 14 -11.00 -7.54 16.40
C ASN A 14 -10.43 -8.96 16.57
N LYS A 15 -10.01 -9.62 15.49
CA LYS A 15 -9.32 -10.93 15.55
C LYS A 15 -7.96 -10.87 16.23
N LYS A 16 -7.36 -9.68 16.37
CA LYS A 16 -6.04 -9.46 17.03
C LYS A 16 -4.93 -10.38 16.51
N GLN A 17 -4.89 -10.59 15.21
CA GLN A 17 -3.88 -11.44 14.52
C GLN A 17 -2.82 -10.61 13.78
N GLY A 18 -2.83 -9.28 14.01
CA GLY A 18 -2.17 -8.34 13.12
C GLY A 18 -3.01 -8.14 11.83
N LEU A 19 -2.76 -7.08 11.10
CA LEU A 19 -3.43 -6.80 9.83
C LEU A 19 -2.51 -6.02 8.90
N ILE A 20 -2.39 -6.47 7.66
CA ILE A 20 -1.66 -5.76 6.60
C ILE A 20 -2.67 -5.00 5.75
N SER A 21 -2.66 -3.67 5.86
CA SER A 21 -3.50 -2.77 5.08
C SER A 21 -2.69 -2.20 3.91
N ILE A 22 -3.03 -2.61 2.69
CA ILE A 22 -2.37 -2.16 1.47
C ILE A 22 -3.17 -1.03 0.86
N ALA A 23 -2.53 0.11 0.64
CA ALA A 23 -3.07 1.19 -0.16
C ALA A 23 -2.36 1.28 -1.53
N PHE A 24 -2.92 2.04 -2.45
CA PHE A 24 -2.26 2.53 -3.64
C PHE A 24 -2.66 4.00 -3.86
N HIS A 25 -1.88 4.72 -4.67
CA HIS A 25 -2.06 6.17 -4.86
C HIS A 25 -3.27 6.46 -5.74
N ASN A 26 -4.43 6.46 -5.11
CA ASN A 26 -5.73 6.69 -5.68
C ASN A 26 -6.42 7.81 -4.88
N ARG A 27 -6.70 8.94 -5.50
CA ARG A 27 -7.22 10.16 -4.83
C ARG A 27 -6.30 10.61 -3.67
N SER A 28 -6.66 10.40 -2.42
CA SER A 28 -5.92 10.89 -1.26
C SER A 28 -5.46 9.77 -0.33
N VAL A 29 -4.19 9.41 -0.42
CA VAL A 29 -3.56 8.47 0.52
C VAL A 29 -3.54 9.02 1.94
N ASP A 30 -3.39 10.34 2.12
CA ASP A 30 -3.39 10.96 3.45
C ASP A 30 -4.75 10.88 4.14
N MET A 31 -5.85 10.94 3.37
CA MET A 31 -7.18 10.70 3.90
C MET A 31 -7.35 9.24 4.34
N LEU A 32 -6.85 8.27 3.56
CA LEU A 32 -6.84 6.85 3.95
C LEU A 32 -6.06 6.63 5.25
N ILE A 33 -4.85 7.16 5.35
CA ILE A 33 -4.02 7.05 6.56
C ILE A 33 -4.74 7.67 7.76
N THR A 34 -5.36 8.84 7.58
CA THR A 34 -6.13 9.49 8.66
C THR A 34 -7.29 8.62 9.10
N TRP A 35 -8.05 8.06 8.16
CA TRP A 35 -9.16 7.17 8.46
C TRP A 35 -8.72 5.91 9.21
N ILE A 36 -7.67 5.24 8.73
CA ILE A 36 -7.11 4.04 9.37
C ILE A 36 -6.70 4.35 10.82
N ASN A 37 -6.01 5.46 11.04
CA ASN A 37 -5.57 5.90 12.37
C ASN A 37 -6.72 6.23 13.32
N CYS A 38 -7.91 6.56 12.79
CA CYS A 38 -9.13 6.71 13.58
C CYS A 38 -9.76 5.38 13.96
N GLN A 39 -9.50 4.30 13.21
CA GLN A 39 -10.03 2.97 13.53
C GLN A 39 -9.19 2.26 14.59
N THR A 40 -7.86 2.35 14.51
CA THR A 40 -6.94 1.66 15.41
C THR A 40 -5.53 2.27 15.31
N PRO A 41 -4.72 2.19 16.37
CA PRO A 41 -3.31 2.54 16.30
C PRO A 41 -2.59 1.72 15.23
N THR A 42 -1.99 2.40 14.25
CA THR A 42 -1.39 1.78 13.07
C THR A 42 0.08 2.15 12.92
N VAL A 43 0.90 1.23 12.42
CA VAL A 43 2.28 1.54 12.02
C VAL A 43 2.35 1.64 10.51
N SER A 44 2.59 2.83 9.98
CA SER A 44 2.63 3.07 8.53
C SER A 44 4.04 3.29 8.01
N LEU A 45 4.34 2.75 6.82
CA LEU A 45 5.56 3.09 6.08
C LEU A 45 5.35 4.35 5.25
N TYR A 46 6.34 5.23 5.25
CA TYR A 46 6.36 6.38 4.37
C TYR A 46 7.74 6.63 3.78
N LYS A 47 7.78 7.21 2.59
CA LYS A 47 9.03 7.64 1.97
C LYS A 47 9.44 8.99 2.57
N LYS A 48 10.66 9.07 3.09
CA LYS A 48 11.23 10.31 3.63
C LYS A 48 11.24 11.43 2.59
N ILE A 49 10.76 12.59 2.99
CA ILE A 49 10.77 13.81 2.17
C ILE A 49 12.12 14.50 2.35
N LYS A 50 12.73 14.97 1.25
CA LYS A 50 14.07 15.60 1.29
C LYS A 50 14.11 16.85 2.17
N ASN A 51 13.07 17.69 2.11
CA ASN A 51 12.95 18.87 2.95
C ASN A 51 12.63 18.45 4.40
N LYS A 52 13.51 18.77 5.35
CA LYS A 52 13.40 18.36 6.76
C LYS A 52 12.14 18.90 7.44
N TYR A 53 11.78 20.15 7.19
CA TYR A 53 10.60 20.78 7.80
C TYR A 53 9.30 20.14 7.29
N LEU A 54 9.19 19.97 5.98
CA LEU A 54 8.06 19.29 5.38
C LEU A 54 7.96 17.83 5.82
N ASN A 55 9.10 17.13 5.94
CA ASN A 55 9.13 15.77 6.44
C ASN A 55 8.60 15.68 7.88
N SER A 56 9.05 16.57 8.77
CA SER A 56 8.56 16.63 10.15
C SER A 56 7.08 16.97 10.22
N PHE A 57 6.63 17.92 9.43
CA PHE A 57 5.21 18.30 9.36
C PHE A 57 4.34 17.11 8.93
N VAL A 58 4.66 16.47 7.80
CA VAL A 58 3.90 15.32 7.28
C VAL A 58 3.92 14.15 8.26
N LYS A 59 5.10 13.84 8.82
CA LYS A 59 5.23 12.79 9.82
C LYS A 59 4.35 13.05 11.03
N ASN A 60 4.38 14.25 11.60
CA ASN A 60 3.56 14.62 12.76
C ASN A 60 2.06 14.56 12.45
N LYS A 61 1.64 14.97 11.24
CA LYS A 61 0.23 14.87 10.82
C LYS A 61 -0.25 13.43 10.69
N ARG A 62 0.64 12.51 10.28
CA ARG A 62 0.34 11.08 10.14
C ARG A 62 0.42 10.31 11.46
N GLN A 63 1.07 10.86 12.50
CA GLN A 63 1.21 10.22 13.82
C GLN A 63 0.08 10.66 14.77
N ARG A 64 -1.15 10.28 14.47
CA ARG A 64 -2.32 10.55 15.31
C ARG A 64 -2.79 9.27 16.02
N ASN A 65 -3.52 9.41 17.12
CA ASN A 65 -4.17 8.29 17.83
C ASN A 65 -3.20 7.14 18.17
N LYS A 66 -2.00 7.47 18.68
CA LYS A 66 -0.93 6.50 19.02
C LYS A 66 -0.39 5.74 17.78
N SER A 67 -0.71 6.16 16.57
CA SER A 67 -0.16 5.61 15.33
C SER A 67 1.27 6.10 15.10
N LEU A 68 2.09 5.30 14.43
CA LEU A 68 3.48 5.59 14.13
C LEU A 68 3.71 5.62 12.62
N SER A 69 4.48 6.61 12.16
CA SER A 69 4.98 6.63 10.78
C SER A 69 6.48 6.34 10.78
N VAL A 70 6.88 5.27 10.09
CA VAL A 70 8.27 4.84 9.99
C VAL A 70 8.78 4.97 8.56
N GLU A 71 10.04 5.34 8.41
CA GLU A 71 10.65 5.53 7.09
C GLU A 71 10.82 4.20 6.37
N THR A 72 10.63 4.19 5.06
CA THR A 72 10.89 3.02 4.20
C THR A 72 12.40 2.76 4.16
N SER A 73 12.86 1.82 4.97
CA SER A 73 14.24 1.39 5.13
C SER A 73 14.26 -0.02 5.72
N ILE A 74 15.41 -0.67 5.75
CA ILE A 74 15.57 -1.97 6.41
C ILE A 74 15.09 -1.91 7.87
N SER A 75 15.46 -0.85 8.60
CA SER A 75 15.02 -0.66 10.00
C SER A 75 13.50 -0.42 10.09
N GLY A 76 12.92 0.31 9.14
CA GLY A 76 11.46 0.51 9.04
C GLY A 76 10.72 -0.80 8.77
N VAL A 77 11.23 -1.65 7.87
CA VAL A 77 10.66 -2.98 7.60
C VAL A 77 10.72 -3.86 8.85
N ARG A 78 11.82 -3.84 9.60
CA ARG A 78 11.91 -4.57 10.88
C ARG A 78 10.87 -4.07 11.90
N LYS A 79 10.61 -2.76 11.96
CA LYS A 79 9.59 -2.17 12.86
C LYS A 79 8.17 -2.62 12.49
N ILE A 80 7.80 -2.61 11.20
CA ILE A 80 6.47 -3.09 10.79
C ILE A 80 6.33 -4.60 10.98
N TYR A 81 7.38 -5.39 10.73
CA TYR A 81 7.36 -6.83 11.03
C TYR A 81 7.12 -7.08 12.53
N LYS A 82 7.85 -6.38 13.41
CA LYS A 82 7.62 -6.46 14.85
C LYS A 82 6.19 -6.05 15.23
N ALA A 83 5.69 -4.95 14.65
CA ALA A 83 4.31 -4.51 14.90
C ALA A 83 3.28 -5.59 14.53
N LEU A 84 3.45 -6.30 13.40
CA LEU A 84 2.60 -7.44 13.04
C LEU A 84 2.68 -8.58 14.05
N LYS A 85 3.90 -8.93 14.50
CA LYS A 85 4.10 -9.95 15.56
C LYS A 85 3.44 -9.54 16.89
N ASP A 86 3.36 -8.24 17.14
CA ASP A 86 2.64 -7.66 18.30
C ASP A 86 1.13 -7.47 18.01
N ASN A 87 0.59 -8.14 16.99
CA ASN A 87 -0.82 -8.11 16.59
C ASN A 87 -1.35 -6.70 16.22
N LYS A 88 -0.47 -5.81 15.77
CA LYS A 88 -0.84 -4.45 15.35
C LYS A 88 -1.21 -4.39 13.87
N VAL A 89 -1.93 -3.35 13.50
CA VAL A 89 -2.21 -3.01 12.11
C VAL A 89 -1.01 -2.27 11.52
N ILE A 90 -0.61 -2.68 10.32
CA ILE A 90 0.36 -1.93 9.51
C ILE A 90 -0.30 -1.42 8.23
N ALA A 91 0.21 -0.29 7.70
CA ALA A 91 -0.30 0.27 6.47
C ALA A 91 0.82 0.82 5.59
N PHE A 92 0.76 0.57 4.28
CA PHE A 92 1.63 1.20 3.29
C PHE A 92 1.07 1.08 1.88
N ALA A 93 1.54 1.95 0.98
CA ALA A 93 1.19 1.89 -0.43
C ALA A 93 2.12 0.92 -1.17
N ALA A 94 1.55 0.02 -2.00
CA ALA A 94 2.30 -1.03 -2.70
C ALA A 94 2.52 -0.76 -4.20
N ASP A 95 1.99 0.33 -4.74
CA ASP A 95 2.00 0.65 -6.17
C ASP A 95 3.22 1.48 -6.63
N GLN A 96 4.01 2.02 -5.73
CA GLN A 96 5.20 2.79 -6.10
C GLN A 96 6.46 1.94 -6.22
N VAL A 97 7.42 2.45 -6.99
CA VAL A 97 8.72 1.82 -7.20
C VAL A 97 9.52 1.81 -5.90
N PRO A 98 9.89 0.62 -5.36
CA PRO A 98 10.65 0.50 -4.13
C PRO A 98 12.12 0.90 -4.33
N GLN A 99 12.86 1.02 -3.22
CA GLN A 99 14.31 1.19 -3.26
C GLN A 99 14.97 -0.01 -3.97
N ARG A 100 16.16 0.22 -4.53
CA ARG A 100 16.93 -0.84 -5.18
C ARG A 100 17.21 -1.98 -4.19
N GLY A 101 17.00 -3.23 -4.61
CA GLY A 101 17.14 -4.41 -3.76
C GLY A 101 15.91 -4.73 -2.89
N MET A 102 14.83 -3.93 -2.94
CA MET A 102 13.61 -4.14 -2.15
C MET A 102 12.38 -4.52 -3.00
N GLY A 103 12.62 -5.09 -4.18
CA GLY A 103 11.54 -5.48 -5.09
C GLY A 103 12.04 -6.32 -6.24
N GLU A 104 11.12 -6.71 -7.08
CA GLU A 104 11.35 -7.50 -8.30
C GLU A 104 10.61 -6.89 -9.48
N TYR A 105 10.97 -7.32 -10.70
CA TYR A 105 10.21 -6.98 -11.88
C TYR A 105 8.99 -7.89 -11.98
N ILE A 106 7.83 -7.29 -11.91
CA ILE A 106 6.51 -7.95 -11.92
C ILE A 106 5.64 -7.22 -12.92
N LYS A 107 4.84 -7.95 -13.72
CA LYS A 107 3.92 -7.33 -14.67
C LYS A 107 2.95 -6.38 -13.98
N PHE A 108 2.76 -5.22 -14.60
CA PHE A 108 1.74 -4.22 -14.31
C PHE A 108 1.27 -3.64 -15.64
N TYR A 109 0.00 -3.82 -15.98
CA TYR A 109 -0.54 -3.55 -17.32
C TYR A 109 0.34 -4.14 -18.44
N ASN A 110 0.62 -5.45 -18.34
CA ASN A 110 1.44 -6.23 -19.28
C ASN A 110 2.89 -5.76 -19.45
N ARG A 111 3.34 -4.75 -18.71
CA ARG A 111 4.70 -4.22 -18.75
C ARG A 111 5.45 -4.53 -17.45
N ASP A 112 6.75 -4.85 -17.55
CA ASP A 112 7.57 -5.09 -16.38
C ASP A 112 7.76 -3.82 -15.56
N ALA A 113 7.30 -3.87 -14.31
CA ALA A 113 7.41 -2.79 -13.35
C ALA A 113 8.17 -3.27 -12.12
N TYR A 114 9.19 -2.52 -11.70
CA TYR A 114 9.89 -2.82 -10.46
C TYR A 114 8.94 -2.61 -9.28
N SER A 115 8.48 -3.70 -8.67
CA SER A 115 7.41 -3.76 -7.68
C SER A 115 7.89 -4.30 -6.34
N THR A 116 7.31 -3.83 -5.24
CA THR A 116 7.65 -4.33 -3.91
C THR A 116 7.15 -5.77 -3.72
N THR A 117 7.96 -6.59 -3.08
CA THR A 117 7.60 -7.94 -2.62
C THR A 117 7.35 -7.98 -1.10
N LEU A 118 7.29 -6.81 -0.47
CA LEU A 118 7.18 -6.70 0.98
C LEU A 118 5.87 -7.26 1.52
N VAL A 119 4.76 -7.05 0.80
CA VAL A 119 3.43 -7.55 1.21
C VAL A 119 3.46 -9.07 1.34
N GLN A 120 3.88 -9.75 0.28
CA GLN A 120 3.95 -11.20 0.21
C GLN A 120 4.88 -11.75 1.30
N SER A 121 6.07 -11.14 1.45
CA SER A 121 7.04 -11.54 2.47
C SER A 121 6.50 -11.40 3.89
N LEU A 122 5.78 -10.33 4.19
CA LEU A 122 5.18 -10.11 5.51
C LEU A 122 4.01 -11.07 5.75
N ALA A 123 3.09 -11.19 4.79
CA ALA A 123 1.93 -12.08 4.89
C ALA A 123 2.36 -13.52 5.18
N LYS A 124 3.30 -14.06 4.40
CA LYS A 124 3.83 -15.42 4.59
C LYS A 124 4.51 -15.63 5.95
N LYS A 125 5.33 -14.66 6.39
CA LYS A 125 6.07 -14.79 7.65
C LYS A 125 5.21 -14.64 8.89
N THR A 126 4.08 -13.95 8.80
CA THR A 126 3.23 -13.63 9.96
C THR A 126 1.87 -14.29 9.91
N MET A 127 1.46 -14.80 8.75
CA MET A 127 0.11 -15.29 8.46
C MET A 127 -0.98 -14.24 8.75
N ALA A 128 -0.59 -12.96 8.86
CA ALA A 128 -1.52 -11.87 9.08
C ALA A 128 -2.41 -11.66 7.84
N PRO A 129 -3.71 -11.44 8.02
CA PRO A 129 -4.63 -11.15 6.92
C PRO A 129 -4.22 -9.87 6.19
N VAL A 130 -4.55 -9.81 4.90
CA VAL A 130 -4.22 -8.71 4.01
C VAL A 130 -5.50 -8.11 3.46
N VAL A 131 -5.61 -6.77 3.51
CA VAL A 131 -6.72 -6.02 2.91
C VAL A 131 -6.21 -4.88 2.05
N TYR A 132 -6.93 -4.59 0.98
CA TYR A 132 -6.75 -3.39 0.19
C TYR A 132 -7.64 -2.27 0.72
N LEU A 133 -7.07 -1.08 0.77
CA LEU A 133 -7.74 0.17 1.13
C LEU A 133 -7.49 1.19 0.05
N TYR A 134 -8.54 1.66 -0.59
CA TYR A 134 -8.42 2.66 -1.64
C TYR A 134 -9.63 3.59 -1.65
N MET A 135 -9.47 4.74 -2.29
CA MET A 135 -10.55 5.69 -2.47
C MET A 135 -11.11 5.59 -3.88
N LYS A 136 -12.40 5.73 -4.01
CA LYS A 136 -13.08 5.79 -5.29
C LYS A 136 -14.07 6.97 -5.30
N SER A 137 -14.09 7.73 -6.40
CA SER A 137 -15.13 8.73 -6.63
C SER A 137 -16.29 8.13 -7.42
N ASN A 138 -17.49 8.63 -7.22
CA ASN A 138 -18.62 8.36 -8.10
C ASN A 138 -18.75 9.45 -9.18
N LYS A 139 -19.78 9.34 -10.03
CA LYS A 139 -20.06 10.33 -11.11
C LYS A 139 -20.28 11.75 -10.58
N ASN A 140 -20.74 11.91 -9.34
CA ASN A 140 -20.98 13.20 -8.68
C ASN A 140 -19.79 13.65 -7.81
N ASN A 141 -18.61 13.04 -7.98
CA ASN A 141 -17.40 13.29 -7.20
C ASN A 141 -17.49 13.02 -5.69
N PHE A 142 -18.52 12.30 -5.22
CA PHE A 142 -18.53 11.83 -3.86
C PHE A 142 -17.50 10.72 -3.68
N LEU A 143 -16.75 10.77 -2.58
CA LEU A 143 -15.67 9.85 -2.29
C LEU A 143 -16.17 8.69 -1.42
N SER A 144 -15.71 7.48 -1.75
CA SER A 144 -15.85 6.29 -0.91
C SER A 144 -14.48 5.76 -0.55
N ILE A 145 -14.33 5.26 0.68
CA ILE A 145 -13.22 4.39 1.07
C ILE A 145 -13.69 2.96 0.84
N CYS A 146 -12.99 2.24 -0.02
CA CYS A 146 -13.30 0.86 -0.35
C CYS A 146 -12.34 -0.09 0.36
N ILE A 147 -12.88 -1.16 0.93
CA ILE A 147 -12.14 -2.20 1.63
C ILE A 147 -12.37 -3.52 0.92
N LYS A 148 -11.30 -4.19 0.49
CA LYS A 148 -11.36 -5.52 -0.14
C LYS A 148 -10.40 -6.48 0.55
N ALA A 149 -10.83 -7.70 0.83
CA ALA A 149 -9.92 -8.76 1.25
C ALA A 149 -8.99 -9.15 0.10
N CYS A 150 -7.73 -9.41 0.43
CA CYS A 150 -6.81 -10.07 -0.49
C CYS A 150 -7.13 -11.57 -0.56
N SER A 151 -6.89 -12.20 -1.72
CA SER A 151 -7.00 -13.65 -1.86
C SER A 151 -5.99 -14.38 -0.95
N ASN A 152 -6.36 -15.56 -0.49
CA ASN A 152 -5.45 -16.46 0.24
C ASN A 152 -4.26 -16.92 -0.61
N ASP A 153 -4.29 -16.73 -1.92
CA ASP A 153 -3.14 -16.95 -2.81
C ASP A 153 -1.91 -16.11 -2.43
N ILE A 154 -2.09 -15.08 -1.58
CA ILE A 154 -0.98 -14.29 -1.02
C ILE A 154 0.00 -15.13 -0.21
N TYR A 155 -0.43 -16.26 0.33
CA TYR A 155 0.38 -17.19 1.12
C TYR A 155 1.01 -18.32 0.29
N ASP A 156 0.57 -18.48 -0.97
CA ASP A 156 1.03 -19.53 -1.90
C ASP A 156 2.23 -19.03 -2.73
N ASP A 157 3.36 -19.73 -2.67
CA ASP A 157 4.59 -19.36 -3.39
C ASP A 157 4.44 -19.35 -4.91
N SER A 158 3.57 -20.20 -5.43
CA SER A 158 3.35 -20.30 -6.88
C SER A 158 2.46 -19.19 -7.45
N LYS A 159 1.63 -18.56 -6.62
CA LYS A 159 0.57 -17.63 -7.05
C LYS A 159 0.78 -16.19 -6.61
N HIS A 160 1.42 -15.96 -5.45
CA HIS A 160 1.48 -14.64 -4.81
C HIS A 160 2.22 -13.58 -5.62
N LYS A 161 3.13 -13.97 -6.53
CA LYS A 161 4.04 -13.02 -7.20
C LYS A 161 3.30 -11.94 -8.00
N LEU A 162 2.30 -12.33 -8.79
CA LEU A 162 1.53 -11.41 -9.62
C LEU A 162 0.33 -10.77 -8.90
N LEU A 163 -0.09 -11.37 -7.77
CA LEU A 163 -1.39 -11.10 -7.15
C LEU A 163 -1.59 -9.62 -6.84
N ILE A 164 -0.63 -8.98 -6.16
CA ILE A 164 -0.79 -7.59 -5.70
C ILE A 164 -0.93 -6.62 -6.87
N ASN A 165 -0.06 -6.74 -7.89
CA ASN A 165 -0.15 -5.87 -9.06
C ASN A 165 -1.47 -6.08 -9.82
N HIS A 166 -1.85 -7.34 -10.04
CA HIS A 166 -3.08 -7.70 -10.75
C HIS A 166 -4.34 -7.21 -10.01
N ASP A 167 -4.37 -7.33 -8.69
CA ASP A 167 -5.50 -6.84 -7.90
C ASP A 167 -5.57 -5.31 -7.91
N ILE A 168 -4.42 -4.63 -7.84
CA ILE A 168 -4.37 -3.17 -7.97
C ILE A 168 -4.86 -2.73 -9.36
N GLU A 169 -4.46 -3.41 -10.45
CA GLU A 169 -4.96 -3.15 -11.80
C GLU A 169 -6.50 -3.27 -11.88
N LYS A 170 -7.06 -4.34 -11.32
CA LYS A 170 -8.52 -4.53 -11.27
C LYS A 170 -9.21 -3.37 -10.56
N MET A 171 -8.67 -2.94 -9.41
CA MET A 171 -9.23 -1.83 -8.64
C MET A 171 -9.08 -0.48 -9.35
N ILE A 172 -7.97 -0.25 -10.04
CA ILE A 172 -7.78 0.95 -10.89
C ILE A 172 -8.80 0.95 -12.03
N ASN A 173 -9.03 -0.20 -12.68
CA ASN A 173 -9.95 -0.32 -13.80
C ASN A 173 -11.42 -0.06 -13.41
N GLU A 174 -11.78 -0.14 -12.13
CA GLU A 174 -13.12 0.28 -11.67
C GLU A 174 -13.37 1.78 -11.87
N ARG A 175 -12.33 2.60 -11.73
CA ARG A 175 -12.36 4.05 -11.95
C ARG A 175 -10.97 4.61 -12.25
N PRO A 176 -10.49 4.49 -13.49
CA PRO A 176 -9.10 4.85 -13.84
C PRO A 176 -8.74 6.31 -13.58
N ILE A 177 -9.71 7.23 -13.66
CA ILE A 177 -9.50 8.66 -13.43
C ILE A 177 -9.06 8.98 -11.98
N ASP A 178 -9.27 8.06 -11.04
CA ASP A 178 -8.91 8.27 -9.64
C ASP A 178 -7.46 7.92 -9.34
N TYR A 179 -6.77 7.21 -10.23
CA TYR A 179 -5.39 6.78 -10.03
C TYR A 179 -4.38 7.89 -10.37
N SER A 180 -3.28 7.93 -9.62
CA SER A 180 -2.18 8.89 -9.80
C SER A 180 -1.28 8.53 -10.97
N TRP A 181 -1.76 8.72 -12.20
CA TRP A 181 -1.03 8.41 -13.44
C TRP A 181 0.21 9.26 -13.66
N GLU A 182 0.33 10.41 -13.02
CA GLU A 182 1.50 11.29 -13.05
C GLU A 182 2.75 10.65 -12.45
N TYR A 183 2.59 9.59 -11.63
CA TYR A 183 3.72 8.86 -11.09
C TYR A 183 4.37 7.97 -12.13
N LYS A 184 5.65 8.18 -12.41
CA LYS A 184 6.44 7.38 -13.36
C LYS A 184 6.65 5.95 -12.85
N ARG A 185 5.61 5.09 -12.99
CA ARG A 185 5.57 3.73 -12.46
C ARG A 185 6.66 2.82 -13.03
N PHE A 186 7.05 3.04 -14.29
CA PHE A 186 8.02 2.23 -15.03
C PHE A 186 9.41 2.87 -15.09
N LYS A 187 9.73 3.85 -14.24
CA LYS A 187 11.01 4.59 -14.25
C LYS A 187 12.25 3.74 -13.91
N LYS A 188 12.09 2.52 -13.42
CA LYS A 188 13.13 1.52 -13.35
C LYS A 188 12.84 0.47 -14.41
N SER A 189 13.55 0.53 -15.52
CA SER A 189 13.52 -0.48 -16.57
C SER A 189 14.57 -1.55 -16.31
N GLN A 190 14.34 -2.76 -16.81
CA GLN A 190 15.38 -3.80 -16.88
C GLN A 190 16.50 -3.38 -17.83
N ALA A 191 17.68 -3.95 -17.67
CA ALA A 191 18.77 -3.73 -18.60
C ALA A 191 18.35 -4.10 -20.05
N GLY A 192 18.65 -3.23 -21.00
CA GLY A 192 18.27 -3.40 -22.40
C GLY A 192 16.85 -3.01 -22.78
N ILE A 193 16.00 -2.60 -21.82
CA ILE A 193 14.64 -2.11 -22.09
C ILE A 193 14.62 -0.58 -22.04
N LEU A 194 14.12 0.04 -23.10
CA LEU A 194 13.98 1.49 -23.19
C LEU A 194 13.09 2.04 -22.06
N ASP A 195 13.57 3.09 -21.41
CA ASP A 195 12.81 3.85 -20.43
C ASP A 195 11.64 4.58 -21.14
N PRO A 196 10.38 4.24 -20.83
CA PRO A 196 9.24 4.83 -21.53
C PRO A 196 9.08 6.34 -21.34
N TYR A 197 9.83 6.93 -20.41
CA TYR A 197 9.77 8.35 -20.10
C TYR A 197 10.94 9.15 -20.68
N LYS A 198 11.84 8.51 -21.44
CA LYS A 198 12.99 9.15 -22.11
C LYS A 198 12.80 9.34 -23.61
N THR A 199 11.72 8.84 -24.17
CA THR A 199 11.41 8.86 -25.60
C THR A 199 10.43 9.98 -26.00
N VAL A 200 10.41 11.06 -25.24
CA VAL A 200 9.66 12.29 -25.60
C VAL A 200 10.60 13.45 -25.60
#